data_0ab97a2e58fac5a92b3d473cb95e636f
#
_entry.id   0ab97a2e58fac5a92b3d473cb95e636f
#
_cell.length_a   1.000
_cell.length_b   1.000
_cell.length_c   1.000
_cell.angle_alpha   90.00
_cell.angle_beta   90.00
_cell.angle_gamma   90.00
#
_symmetry.space_group_name_H-M   'P 1'
#
loop_
_entity.id
_entity.type
_entity.pdbx_description
1 polymer ?
#
loop_
_entity_poly.entity_id
_entity_poly.type
_entity_poly.pdbx_seq_one_letter_code
_entity_poly.pdbx_strand_id
1 'polypeptide(L)'
;MNDRSAAITIGGQEFELLLTTRATKEIAARYGGLENLGEKLMQSESFEMALDEIVWLITLLANQPILIHNLRDPDKRELLTTEVVELLTSPFDLAAYKSAVMEAMSKGTKRNVESENDEKTRISGDG
;
A
#
# COMPACT_ATOMS: atom_id res chain seq x y z
N MET A 1 -17.12 -3.91 1.31
CA MET A 1 -15.90 -3.26 1.75
C MET A 1 -14.69 -4.17 1.57
N ASN A 2 -13.58 -3.60 1.17
CA ASN A 2 -12.38 -4.37 0.89
C ASN A 2 -11.47 -4.43 2.12
N ASP A 3 -11.35 -5.64 2.69
CA ASP A 3 -10.52 -5.84 3.90
C ASP A 3 -9.02 -5.73 3.64
N ARG A 4 -8.62 -5.65 2.37
CA ARG A 4 -7.21 -5.55 2.00
C ARG A 4 -6.71 -4.12 1.90
N SER A 5 -7.58 -3.15 2.03
CA SER A 5 -7.21 -1.76 1.80
C SER A 5 -7.31 -0.89 3.04
N ALA A 6 -6.64 0.24 2.98
CA ALA A 6 -6.77 1.35 3.91
C ALA A 6 -7.08 2.57 3.07
N ALA A 7 -7.72 3.57 3.64
CA ALA A 7 -8.14 4.76 2.89
C ALA A 7 -7.40 6.00 3.38
N ILE A 8 -7.06 6.88 2.44
CA ILE A 8 -6.49 8.19 2.75
C ILE A 8 -7.18 9.24 1.87
N THR A 9 -7.02 10.50 2.25
CA THR A 9 -7.55 11.62 1.47
C THR A 9 -6.37 12.47 0.98
N ILE A 10 -6.32 12.73 -0.31
CA ILE A 10 -5.30 13.58 -0.91
C ILE A 10 -6.02 14.64 -1.74
N GLY A 11 -5.77 15.91 -1.43
CA GLY A 11 -6.38 17.01 -2.17
C GLY A 11 -7.89 16.97 -2.18
N GLY A 12 -8.50 16.51 -1.10
CA GLY A 12 -9.95 16.43 -0.99
C GLY A 12 -10.57 15.21 -1.65
N GLN A 13 -9.77 14.33 -2.23
CA GLN A 13 -10.26 13.11 -2.88
C GLN A 13 -9.79 11.88 -2.10
N GLU A 14 -10.69 10.94 -1.90
CA GLU A 14 -10.36 9.71 -1.18
C GLU A 14 -9.70 8.69 -2.11
N PHE A 15 -8.65 8.06 -1.61
CA PHE A 15 -7.95 6.98 -2.31
C PHE A 15 -7.83 5.76 -1.42
N GLU A 16 -7.95 4.60 -2.01
CA GLU A 16 -7.68 3.36 -1.29
C GLU A 16 -6.23 2.96 -1.54
N LEU A 17 -5.55 2.52 -0.51
CA LEU A 17 -4.20 1.97 -0.59
C LEU A 17 -4.33 0.45 -0.57
N LEU A 18 -3.84 -0.22 -1.61
CA LEU A 18 -4.02 -1.66 -1.76
C LEU A 18 -2.69 -2.32 -2.10
N LEU A 19 -2.34 -3.36 -1.34
CA LEU A 19 -1.14 -4.15 -1.63
C LEU A 19 -1.53 -5.31 -2.56
N THR A 20 -1.13 -5.18 -3.81
CA THR A 20 -1.34 -6.23 -4.81
C THR A 20 -0.04 -7.01 -5.03
N THR A 21 -0.10 -8.07 -5.82
CA THR A 21 1.10 -8.79 -6.21
C THR A 21 2.08 -7.87 -6.95
N ARG A 22 1.56 -7.02 -7.85
CA ARG A 22 2.43 -6.08 -8.57
C ARG A 22 3.12 -5.12 -7.60
N ALA A 23 2.37 -4.54 -6.67
CA ALA A 23 2.94 -3.63 -5.69
C ALA A 23 3.99 -4.34 -4.83
N THR A 24 3.72 -5.58 -4.43
CA THR A 24 4.67 -6.37 -3.65
C THR A 24 5.97 -6.58 -4.41
N LYS A 25 5.89 -6.87 -5.71
CA LYS A 25 7.08 -7.04 -6.53
C LYS A 25 7.90 -5.75 -6.63
N GLU A 26 7.22 -4.62 -6.78
CA GLU A 26 7.93 -3.33 -6.88
C GLU A 26 8.57 -2.95 -5.56
N ILE A 27 7.88 -3.22 -4.45
CA ILE A 27 8.45 -2.97 -3.12
C ILE A 27 9.68 -3.87 -2.90
N ALA A 28 9.58 -5.14 -3.25
CA ALA A 28 10.69 -6.06 -3.11
C ALA A 28 11.88 -5.63 -3.96
N ALA A 29 11.64 -5.13 -5.18
CA ALA A 29 12.70 -4.65 -6.04
C ALA A 29 13.40 -3.42 -5.46
N ARG A 30 12.63 -2.55 -4.80
CA ARG A 30 13.18 -1.31 -4.25
C ARG A 30 13.90 -1.52 -2.90
N TYR A 31 13.36 -2.39 -2.05
CA TYR A 31 13.85 -2.54 -0.67
C TYR A 31 14.48 -3.90 -0.38
N GLY A 32 14.35 -4.85 -1.29
CA GLY A 32 14.81 -6.20 -1.06
C GLY A 32 13.82 -7.07 -0.31
N GLY A 33 12.60 -6.59 -0.06
CA GLY A 33 11.55 -7.33 0.60
C GLY A 33 10.69 -6.45 1.48
N LEU A 34 9.52 -6.96 1.88
CA LEU A 34 8.61 -6.21 2.74
C LEU A 34 9.19 -5.99 4.13
N GLU A 35 9.98 -6.94 4.64
CA GLU A 35 10.60 -6.81 5.95
C GLU A 35 11.56 -5.63 5.99
N ASN A 36 12.37 -5.48 4.95
CA ASN A 36 13.31 -4.37 4.87
C ASN A 36 12.60 -3.03 4.79
N LEU A 37 11.44 -3.00 4.14
CA LEU A 37 10.66 -1.78 4.09
C LEU A 37 10.18 -1.37 5.47
N GLY A 38 9.65 -2.31 6.25
CA GLY A 38 9.20 -2.03 7.60
C GLY A 38 10.31 -1.43 8.45
N GLU A 39 11.48 -2.05 8.41
CA GLU A 39 12.64 -1.55 9.14
C GLU A 39 13.02 -0.14 8.67
N LYS A 40 13.07 0.07 7.37
CA LYS A 40 13.47 1.37 6.83
C LYS A 40 12.51 2.47 7.25
N LEU A 41 11.21 2.22 7.24
CA LEU A 41 10.24 3.22 7.66
C LEU A 41 10.34 3.52 9.14
N MET A 42 10.59 2.50 9.97
CA MET A 42 10.65 2.69 11.41
C MET A 42 11.97 3.28 11.89
N GLN A 43 13.05 2.99 11.17
CA GLN A 43 14.39 3.42 11.57
C GLN A 43 14.90 4.61 10.78
N SER A 44 14.11 5.16 9.87
CA SER A 44 14.54 6.30 9.10
C SER A 44 14.72 7.51 10.01
N GLU A 45 15.97 7.94 10.18
CA GLU A 45 16.29 9.10 11.00
C GLU A 45 16.17 10.39 10.23
N SER A 46 16.29 10.31 8.90
CA SER A 46 16.18 11.48 8.04
C SER A 46 14.72 11.74 7.72
N PHE A 47 14.24 12.91 8.12
CA PHE A 47 12.87 13.32 7.84
C PHE A 47 12.62 13.36 6.33
N GLU A 48 13.56 13.91 5.58
CA GLU A 48 13.42 14.01 4.12
C GLU A 48 13.32 12.63 3.46
N MET A 49 14.17 11.70 3.85
CA MET A 49 14.11 10.35 3.31
C MET A 49 12.81 9.66 3.65
N ALA A 50 12.31 9.86 4.86
CA ALA A 50 11.04 9.28 5.26
C ALA A 50 9.91 9.82 4.39
N LEU A 51 9.92 11.12 4.09
CA LEU A 51 8.91 11.72 3.23
C LEU A 51 8.95 11.14 1.82
N ASP A 52 10.14 11.01 1.24
CA ASP A 52 10.29 10.43 -0.09
C ASP A 52 9.76 9.00 -0.17
N GLU A 53 10.07 8.21 0.85
CA GLU A 53 9.62 6.81 0.89
C GLU A 53 8.10 6.74 1.04
N ILE A 54 7.53 7.57 1.88
CA ILE A 54 6.09 7.58 2.08
C ILE A 54 5.38 8.02 0.80
N VAL A 55 5.88 9.06 0.14
CA VAL A 55 5.31 9.54 -1.13
C VAL A 55 5.33 8.42 -2.18
N TRP A 56 6.47 7.73 -2.30
CA TRP A 56 6.58 6.64 -3.27
C TRP A 56 5.59 5.51 -2.98
N LEU A 57 5.48 5.13 -1.71
CA LEU A 57 4.57 4.05 -1.30
C LEU A 57 3.11 4.43 -1.50
N ILE A 58 2.73 5.66 -1.14
CA ILE A 58 1.37 6.14 -1.35
C ILE A 58 1.03 6.09 -2.83
N THR A 59 1.92 6.60 -3.67
CA THR A 59 1.70 6.62 -5.10
C THR A 59 1.52 5.20 -5.64
N LEU A 60 2.39 4.30 -5.25
CA LEU A 60 2.31 2.90 -5.68
C LEU A 60 1.01 2.25 -5.25
N LEU A 61 0.69 2.32 -3.95
CA LEU A 61 -0.46 1.61 -3.39
C LEU A 61 -1.79 2.22 -3.81
N ALA A 62 -1.87 3.54 -3.94
CA ALA A 62 -3.08 4.22 -4.37
C ALA A 62 -3.37 3.94 -5.85
N ASN A 63 -2.35 3.68 -6.63
CA ASN A 63 -2.53 3.40 -8.05
C ASN A 63 -3.02 1.97 -8.31
N GLN A 64 -2.92 1.06 -7.35
CA GLN A 64 -3.33 -0.32 -7.59
C GLN A 64 -4.84 -0.44 -7.86
N PRO A 65 -5.73 0.16 -7.07
CA PRO A 65 -7.16 0.13 -7.40
C PRO A 65 -7.46 0.80 -8.73
N ILE A 66 -6.74 1.87 -9.08
CA ILE A 66 -6.94 2.56 -10.36
C ILE A 66 -6.55 1.66 -11.51
N LEU A 67 -5.42 0.96 -11.40
CA LEU A 67 -4.99 0.01 -12.42
C LEU A 67 -6.00 -1.13 -12.58
N ILE A 68 -6.56 -1.62 -11.48
CA ILE A 68 -7.57 -2.66 -11.52
C ILE A 68 -8.81 -2.15 -12.25
N HIS A 69 -9.26 -0.95 -11.92
CA HIS A 69 -10.39 -0.32 -12.60
C HIS A 69 -10.11 -0.23 -14.09
N ASN A 70 -8.91 0.21 -14.46
CA ASN A 70 -8.55 0.42 -15.85
C ASN A 70 -8.46 -0.88 -16.65
N LEU A 71 -8.26 -2.02 -15.99
CA LEU A 71 -8.31 -3.32 -16.65
C LEU A 71 -9.72 -3.72 -17.05
N ARG A 72 -10.71 -3.30 -16.28
CA ARG A 72 -12.08 -3.79 -16.40
C ARG A 72 -13.03 -2.82 -17.09
N ASP A 73 -12.70 -1.53 -17.05
CA ASP A 73 -13.61 -0.48 -17.47
C ASP A 73 -13.00 0.26 -18.66
N PRO A 74 -13.78 0.50 -19.73
CA PRO A 74 -13.28 1.29 -20.86
C PRO A 74 -13.04 2.75 -20.47
N ASP A 75 -13.68 3.22 -19.41
CA ASP A 75 -13.54 4.59 -18.94
C ASP A 75 -12.34 4.67 -17.98
N LYS A 76 -11.18 4.96 -18.55
CA LYS A 76 -9.92 4.93 -17.80
C LYS A 76 -9.79 6.12 -16.86
N ARG A 77 -9.12 5.90 -15.72
CA ARG A 77 -8.80 6.95 -14.76
C ARG A 77 -7.31 7.23 -14.81
N GLU A 78 -6.95 8.47 -14.50
CA GLU A 78 -5.55 8.85 -14.45
C GLU A 78 -4.89 8.29 -13.20
N LEU A 79 -3.64 7.89 -13.36
CA LEU A 79 -2.84 7.43 -12.23
C LEU A 79 -2.30 8.62 -11.46
N LEU A 80 -2.11 8.44 -10.15
CA LEU A 80 -1.40 9.42 -9.33
C LEU A 80 0.08 9.41 -9.72
N THR A 81 0.70 10.58 -9.59
CA THR A 81 2.15 10.70 -9.74
C THR A 81 2.72 11.15 -8.41
N THR A 82 4.01 10.91 -8.20
CA THR A 82 4.68 11.38 -6.99
C THR A 82 4.61 12.90 -6.90
N GLU A 83 4.67 13.59 -8.03
CA GLU A 83 4.57 15.05 -8.05
C GLU A 83 3.23 15.52 -7.49
N VAL A 84 2.13 14.88 -7.92
CA VAL A 84 0.79 15.24 -7.43
C VAL A 84 0.71 15.01 -5.92
N VAL A 85 1.20 13.87 -5.45
CA VAL A 85 1.18 13.57 -4.02
C VAL A 85 1.98 14.61 -3.24
N GLU A 86 3.17 14.94 -3.73
CA GLU A 86 4.02 15.92 -3.05
C GLU A 86 3.38 17.29 -2.96
N LEU A 87 2.70 17.70 -4.02
CA LEU A 87 2.13 19.05 -4.08
C LEU A 87 0.80 19.18 -3.35
N LEU A 88 0.04 18.09 -3.23
CA LEU A 88 -1.29 18.12 -2.61
C LEU A 88 -1.31 17.66 -1.15
N THR A 89 -0.15 17.36 -0.58
CA THR A 89 -0.04 16.93 0.82
C THR A 89 0.95 17.83 1.56
N SER A 90 0.89 17.76 2.89
CA SER A 90 1.86 18.43 3.75
C SER A 90 2.67 17.37 4.50
N PRO A 91 3.81 17.73 5.08
CA PRO A 91 4.57 16.78 5.89
C PRO A 91 3.73 16.22 7.05
N PHE A 92 2.81 17.01 7.58
CA PHE A 92 1.91 16.55 8.62
C PHE A 92 1.00 15.43 8.11
N ASP A 93 0.44 15.62 6.90
CA ASP A 93 -0.40 14.60 6.27
C ASP A 93 0.38 13.31 6.04
N LEU A 94 1.64 13.43 5.57
CA LEU A 94 2.46 12.25 5.27
C LEU A 94 2.76 11.44 6.52
N ALA A 95 2.92 12.09 7.67
CA ALA A 95 3.10 11.40 8.93
C ALA A 95 1.88 10.55 9.27
N ALA A 96 0.69 11.07 9.03
CA ALA A 96 -0.55 10.32 9.23
C ALA A 96 -0.68 9.19 8.21
N TYR A 97 -0.30 9.44 6.96
CA TYR A 97 -0.39 8.43 5.90
C TYR A 97 0.54 7.25 6.13
N LYS A 98 1.63 7.46 6.87
CA LYS A 98 2.55 6.37 7.21
C LYS A 98 1.80 5.22 7.88
N SER A 99 0.90 5.54 8.79
CA SER A 99 0.07 4.52 9.45
C SER A 99 -0.83 3.80 8.47
N ALA A 100 -1.43 4.53 7.53
CA ALA A 100 -2.30 3.93 6.52
C ALA A 100 -1.52 3.01 5.59
N VAL A 101 -0.29 3.40 5.22
CA VAL A 101 0.59 2.56 4.40
C VAL A 101 0.88 1.25 5.13
N MET A 102 1.27 1.35 6.39
CA MET A 102 1.58 0.15 7.19
C MET A 102 0.35 -0.73 7.34
N GLU A 103 -0.82 -0.12 7.53
CA GLU A 103 -2.06 -0.87 7.62
C GLU A 103 -2.37 -1.62 6.33
N ALA A 104 -2.25 -0.96 5.18
CA ALA A 104 -2.51 -1.59 3.89
C ALA A 104 -1.58 -2.78 3.66
N MET A 105 -0.30 -2.62 3.99
CA MET A 105 0.68 -3.69 3.84
C MET A 105 0.39 -4.85 4.78
N SER A 106 0.05 -4.55 6.02
CA SER A 106 -0.29 -5.55 7.01
C SER A 106 -1.53 -6.34 6.59
N LYS A 107 -2.56 -5.65 6.14
CA LYS A 107 -3.81 -6.30 5.69
C LYS A 107 -3.57 -7.22 4.50
N GLY A 108 -2.77 -6.77 3.54
CA GLY A 108 -2.46 -7.58 2.36
C GLY A 108 -1.71 -8.85 2.73
N THR A 109 -0.68 -8.71 3.55
CA THR A 109 0.14 -9.84 3.98
C THR A 109 -0.63 -10.78 4.90
N LYS A 110 -1.32 -10.21 5.87
CA LYS A 110 -2.07 -10.99 6.85
C LYS A 110 -3.18 -11.79 6.21
N ARG A 111 -3.88 -11.20 5.24
CA ARG A 111 -4.97 -11.89 4.55
C ARG A 111 -4.46 -13.14 3.82
N ASN A 112 -3.31 -13.04 3.18
CA ASN A 112 -2.72 -14.19 2.51
C ASN A 112 -2.36 -15.30 3.49
N VAL A 113 -1.77 -14.94 4.62
CA VAL A 113 -1.39 -15.89 5.66
C VAL A 113 -2.64 -16.55 6.26
N GLU A 114 -3.67 -15.75 6.54
CA GLU A 114 -4.90 -16.28 7.09
C GLU A 114 -5.59 -17.25 6.16
N SER A 115 -5.59 -16.97 4.86
CA SER A 115 -6.16 -17.88 3.86
C SER A 115 -5.45 -19.22 3.86
N GLU A 116 -4.12 -19.21 3.91
CA GLU A 116 -3.33 -20.44 3.96
C GLU A 116 -3.60 -21.21 5.24
N ASN A 117 -3.66 -20.51 6.36
CA ASN A 117 -3.93 -21.15 7.65
C ASN A 117 -5.32 -21.77 7.68
N ASP A 118 -6.31 -21.09 7.13
CA ASP A 118 -7.66 -21.61 7.06
C ASP A 118 -7.74 -22.90 6.25
N GLU A 119 -7.04 -22.94 5.13
CA GLU A 119 -6.98 -24.15 4.31
C GLU A 119 -6.32 -25.29 5.05
N LYS A 120 -5.21 -25.02 5.72
CA LYS A 120 -4.51 -26.03 6.50
C LYS A 120 -5.36 -26.54 7.64
N THR A 121 -6.05 -25.63 8.30
CA THR A 121 -6.93 -25.98 9.42
C THR A 121 -8.06 -26.88 8.94
N ARG A 122 -8.67 -26.57 7.82
CA ARG A 122 -9.75 -27.40 7.29
C ARG A 122 -9.27 -28.79 6.92
N ILE A 123 -8.12 -28.88 6.29
CA ILE A 123 -7.54 -30.18 5.92
C ILE A 123 -7.23 -30.97 7.18
N SER A 124 -6.63 -30.33 8.15
CA SER A 124 -6.30 -30.98 9.42
C SER A 124 -7.54 -31.38 10.19
N GLY A 125 -8.57 -30.55 10.15
CA GLY A 125 -9.82 -30.84 10.83
C GLY A 125 -10.57 -32.00 10.26
N ASP A 126 -10.43 -32.22 8.95
CA ASP A 126 -11.08 -33.32 8.25
C ASP A 126 -10.32 -34.63 8.44
N GLY A 127 -9.06 -34.49 8.74
CA GLY A 127 -8.21 -35.66 8.99
C GLY A 127 -8.26 -36.09 10.44
#